data_6211fc62235e4ff3f2ab4cefa6f88bed
#
_entry.id   6211fc62235e4ff3f2ab4cefa6f88bed
#
_cell.length_a   1.000
_cell.length_b   1.000
_cell.length_c   1.000
_cell.angle_alpha   90.00
_cell.angle_beta   90.00
_cell.angle_gamma   90.00
#
_symmetry.space_group_name_H-M   'P 1'
#
loop_
_entity.id
_entity.type
_entity.pdbx_description
1 polymer ?
#
loop_
_entity_poly.entity_id
_entity_poly.type
_entity_poly.pdbx_seq_one_letter_code
_entity_poly.pdbx_strand_id
1 'polypeptide(L)'
;MKTKLILALLTTALYSNSISYLNEIRDSVGLNKLTQEKHLSKASLAHARYLLNHGINSHYEKSGKYFFAKTPSLRAVKSGYPTKDVKENIATNANSEEKSISVLFSAIYHRFVFLDFAIDQIGKGIAKDDKKPNIKSVYVYDMGLSSIAKLCQEDFLTLEGVYYMQNLCKDSMHYIPKDAYQKAKNDLMATNPKMVLYPNINQSNVPTAFFQEFPNPMPGYKVSGYPISVELNPYYFKDIKIKKFRLYNQKGRMVRVKLLRSVNDPNKRLKPYQFAIIPLQRLDYDSKYKVYFEAYTYKGKIKQQWYFTTKKFDNPLYVITQDYQTIHVNKNKHIVLYLKPKNRKDILNKISFTNAKVKYIDANTLDVYIQKLPVTIKATRRKIVIKP
;
A
#
# COMPACT_ATOMS: atom_id res chain seq x y z
N MET A 1 -16.26 0.53 57.37
CA MET A 1 -15.26 1.01 56.40
C MET A 1 -15.39 0.19 55.15
N LYS A 2 -15.90 0.76 54.05
CA LYS A 2 -16.04 0.08 52.73
C LYS A 2 -14.91 0.56 51.85
N THR A 3 -13.92 -0.31 51.66
CA THR A 3 -12.78 -0.06 50.80
C THR A 3 -13.24 -0.14 49.32
N LYS A 4 -13.25 0.98 48.60
CA LYS A 4 -13.50 1.01 47.15
C LYS A 4 -12.22 0.62 46.41
N LEU A 5 -12.24 -0.53 45.80
CA LEU A 5 -11.20 -0.98 44.89
C LEU A 5 -11.35 -0.19 43.57
N ILE A 6 -10.43 0.73 43.30
CA ILE A 6 -10.35 1.45 42.02
C ILE A 6 -9.56 0.56 41.06
N LEU A 7 -10.26 -0.08 40.14
CA LEU A 7 -9.65 -0.84 39.04
C LEU A 7 -9.17 0.17 37.98
N ALA A 8 -7.89 0.48 38.00
CA ALA A 8 -7.26 1.28 36.94
C ALA A 8 -7.16 0.41 35.67
N LEU A 9 -8.03 0.65 34.70
CA LEU A 9 -7.87 0.14 33.33
C LEU A 9 -6.65 0.83 32.72
N LEU A 10 -5.50 0.14 32.72
CA LEU A 10 -4.37 0.47 31.88
C LEU A 10 -4.76 0.14 30.42
N THR A 11 -5.20 1.15 29.68
CA THR A 11 -5.24 1.07 28.21
C THR A 11 -3.82 1.10 27.71
N THR A 12 -3.19 -0.07 27.56
CA THR A 12 -1.98 -0.21 26.76
C THR A 12 -2.38 0.14 25.32
N ALA A 13 -1.93 1.29 24.85
CA ALA A 13 -1.93 1.58 23.44
C ALA A 13 -1.06 0.51 22.77
N LEU A 14 -1.69 -0.51 22.21
CA LEU A 14 -1.04 -1.50 21.37
C LEU A 14 -0.50 -0.74 20.14
N TYR A 15 0.78 -0.37 20.18
CA TYR A 15 1.48 0.04 18.98
C TYR A 15 1.45 -1.16 18.04
N SER A 16 0.52 -1.15 17.09
CA SER A 16 0.40 -2.20 16.10
C SER A 16 1.70 -2.26 15.32
N ASN A 17 2.35 -3.42 15.36
CA ASN A 17 3.51 -3.73 14.53
C ASN A 17 3.04 -3.76 13.08
N SER A 18 3.80 -3.18 12.14
CA SER A 18 3.46 -3.15 10.71
C SER A 18 3.15 -4.53 10.11
N ILE A 19 3.82 -5.58 10.58
CA ILE A 19 3.55 -6.97 10.14
C ILE A 19 2.18 -7.44 10.64
N SER A 20 1.82 -7.13 11.89
CA SER A 20 0.49 -7.46 12.43
C SER A 20 -0.61 -6.73 11.66
N TYR A 21 -0.43 -5.43 11.41
CA TYR A 21 -1.37 -4.65 10.61
C TYR A 21 -1.49 -5.15 9.16
N LEU A 22 -0.37 -5.52 8.52
CA LEU A 22 -0.40 -6.15 7.19
C LEU A 22 -1.14 -7.48 7.23
N ASN A 23 -0.92 -8.29 8.26
CA ASN A 23 -1.58 -9.58 8.43
C ASN A 23 -3.09 -9.43 8.69
N GLU A 24 -3.54 -8.40 9.39
CA GLU A 24 -4.97 -8.05 9.51
C GLU A 24 -5.58 -7.75 8.14
N ILE A 25 -4.87 -6.98 7.29
CA ILE A 25 -5.33 -6.69 5.93
C ILE A 25 -5.37 -7.97 5.09
N ARG A 26 -4.33 -8.81 5.13
CA ARG A 26 -4.29 -10.08 4.39
C ARG A 26 -5.41 -11.02 4.82
N ASP A 27 -5.63 -11.16 6.11
CA ASP A 27 -6.72 -11.95 6.69
C ASP A 27 -8.10 -11.45 6.23
N SER A 28 -8.29 -10.13 6.21
CA SER A 28 -9.54 -9.48 5.77
C SER A 28 -9.92 -9.75 4.32
N VAL A 29 -8.96 -10.14 3.48
CA VAL A 29 -9.16 -10.55 2.08
C VAL A 29 -9.00 -12.06 1.87
N GLY A 30 -8.89 -12.83 2.98
CA GLY A 30 -8.79 -14.29 3.00
C GLY A 30 -7.40 -14.85 2.70
N LEU A 31 -6.36 -14.02 2.59
CA LEU A 31 -4.98 -14.48 2.36
C LEU A 31 -4.33 -14.99 3.64
N ASN A 32 -3.49 -15.99 3.50
CA ASN A 32 -2.65 -16.49 4.60
C ASN A 32 -1.80 -15.37 5.19
N LYS A 33 -1.64 -15.39 6.52
CA LYS A 33 -0.75 -14.48 7.26
C LYS A 33 0.71 -14.77 6.92
N LEU A 34 1.54 -13.72 6.98
CA LEU A 34 2.98 -13.82 6.77
C LEU A 34 3.68 -14.06 8.11
N THR A 35 4.63 -14.97 8.12
CA THR A 35 5.49 -15.23 9.29
C THR A 35 6.76 -14.39 9.20
N GLN A 36 7.14 -13.77 10.30
CA GLN A 36 8.38 -12.98 10.34
C GLN A 36 9.60 -13.89 10.20
N GLU A 37 10.51 -13.51 9.29
CA GLU A 37 11.74 -14.23 9.02
C GLU A 37 12.97 -13.35 9.38
N LYS A 38 13.92 -13.92 10.15
CA LYS A 38 15.06 -13.17 10.72
C LYS A 38 16.07 -12.69 9.69
N HIS A 39 16.37 -13.48 8.66
CA HIS A 39 17.34 -13.11 7.62
C HIS A 39 16.78 -12.06 6.67
N LEU A 40 15.49 -12.14 6.32
CA LEU A 40 14.80 -11.08 5.58
C LEU A 40 14.76 -9.78 6.41
N SER A 41 14.50 -9.86 7.73
CA SER A 41 14.54 -8.69 8.62
C SER A 41 15.94 -8.06 8.69
N LYS A 42 17.01 -8.87 8.71
CA LYS A 42 18.39 -8.36 8.66
C LYS A 42 18.70 -7.67 7.34
N ALA A 43 18.25 -8.23 6.20
CA ALA A 43 18.41 -7.62 4.87
C ALA A 43 17.68 -6.29 4.79
N SER A 44 16.39 -6.28 5.18
CA SER A 44 15.54 -5.07 5.19
C SER A 44 16.13 -3.95 6.06
N LEU A 45 16.65 -4.29 7.27
CA LEU A 45 17.26 -3.32 8.17
C LEU A 45 18.54 -2.72 7.59
N ALA A 46 19.40 -3.54 6.98
CA ALA A 46 20.61 -3.06 6.32
C ALA A 46 20.27 -2.07 5.21
N HIS A 47 19.27 -2.40 4.38
CA HIS A 47 18.84 -1.52 3.30
C HIS A 47 18.17 -0.25 3.80
N ALA A 48 17.34 -0.31 4.84
CA ALA A 48 16.73 0.87 5.44
C ALA A 48 17.77 1.88 5.95
N ARG A 49 18.85 1.38 6.59
CA ARG A 49 19.98 2.20 7.04
C ARG A 49 20.75 2.83 5.88
N TYR A 50 20.99 2.07 4.82
CA TYR A 50 21.62 2.58 3.60
C TYR A 50 20.80 3.72 2.98
N LEU A 51 19.51 3.50 2.75
CA LEU A 51 18.61 4.49 2.15
C LEU A 51 18.49 5.77 2.97
N LEU A 52 18.35 5.63 4.30
CA LEU A 52 18.29 6.78 5.21
C LEU A 52 19.58 7.58 5.20
N ASN A 53 20.73 6.90 5.19
CA ASN A 53 22.03 7.57 5.16
C ASN A 53 22.24 8.36 3.87
N HIS A 54 21.84 7.82 2.73
CA HIS A 54 22.02 8.43 1.41
C HIS A 54 20.88 9.37 1.01
N GLY A 55 19.76 9.41 1.76
CA GLY A 55 18.61 10.25 1.46
C GLY A 55 17.91 9.90 0.14
N ILE A 56 17.89 8.62 -0.23
CA ILE A 56 17.34 8.12 -1.51
C ILE A 56 16.24 7.07 -1.28
N ASN A 57 15.36 6.93 -2.27
CA ASN A 57 14.37 5.85 -2.36
C ASN A 57 14.69 4.99 -3.59
N SER A 58 15.23 3.80 -3.38
CA SER A 58 15.69 2.89 -4.45
C SER A 58 15.75 1.46 -3.95
N HIS A 59 15.44 0.50 -4.82
CA HIS A 59 15.66 -0.93 -4.56
C HIS A 59 17.14 -1.34 -4.70
N TYR A 60 17.99 -0.46 -5.19
CA TYR A 60 19.39 -0.75 -5.49
C TYR A 60 20.32 0.07 -4.60
N GLU A 61 21.40 -0.59 -4.16
CA GLU A 61 22.53 0.06 -3.48
C GLU A 61 23.72 0.20 -4.43
N LYS A 62 24.48 1.27 -4.24
CA LYS A 62 25.81 1.48 -4.81
C LYS A 62 26.86 1.46 -3.70
N SER A 63 28.13 1.23 -4.03
CA SER A 63 29.22 1.28 -3.05
C SER A 63 29.19 2.57 -2.23
N GLY A 64 29.57 2.49 -0.95
CA GLY A 64 29.55 3.61 -0.03
C GLY A 64 29.18 3.21 1.40
N LYS A 65 28.96 4.20 2.26
CA LYS A 65 28.62 3.99 3.67
C LYS A 65 27.31 3.16 3.80
N TYR A 66 27.32 2.16 4.64
CA TYR A 66 26.23 1.20 4.85
C TYR A 66 25.88 0.33 3.62
N PHE A 67 26.69 0.30 2.58
CA PHE A 67 26.50 -0.63 1.47
C PHE A 67 26.49 -2.07 2.00
N PHE A 68 25.42 -2.78 1.75
CA PHE A 68 25.29 -4.19 2.14
C PHE A 68 25.36 -5.11 0.94
N ALA A 69 24.48 -4.96 -0.06
CA ALA A 69 24.57 -5.61 -1.36
C ALA A 69 23.67 -4.92 -2.38
N LYS A 70 23.99 -5.05 -3.67
CA LYS A 70 23.41 -4.26 -4.78
C LYS A 70 21.90 -4.38 -4.91
N THR A 71 21.33 -5.59 -4.75
CA THR A 71 19.91 -5.87 -5.03
C THR A 71 19.21 -6.51 -3.81
N PRO A 72 17.86 -6.48 -3.72
CA PRO A 72 17.12 -7.17 -2.65
C PRO A 72 17.51 -8.65 -2.54
N SER A 73 17.58 -9.36 -3.67
CA SER A 73 18.01 -10.77 -3.72
C SER A 73 19.40 -11.00 -3.16
N LEU A 74 20.36 -10.16 -3.51
CA LEU A 74 21.73 -10.24 -2.98
C LEU A 74 21.80 -9.87 -1.50
N ARG A 75 20.97 -8.92 -1.03
CA ARG A 75 20.88 -8.61 0.39
C ARG A 75 20.31 -9.76 1.20
N ALA A 76 19.25 -10.40 0.69
CA ALA A 76 18.63 -11.55 1.32
C ALA A 76 19.64 -12.70 1.52
N VAL A 77 20.34 -13.12 0.45
CA VAL A 77 21.31 -14.22 0.56
C VAL A 77 22.54 -13.85 1.38
N LYS A 78 23.02 -12.60 1.33
CA LYS A 78 24.11 -12.12 2.18
C LYS A 78 23.72 -12.10 3.66
N SER A 79 22.45 -11.88 3.98
CA SER A 79 21.96 -11.94 5.37
C SER A 79 21.76 -13.38 5.87
N GLY A 80 21.80 -14.37 4.98
CA GLY A 80 21.64 -15.80 5.31
C GLY A 80 20.35 -16.43 4.81
N TYR A 81 19.49 -15.70 4.09
CA TYR A 81 18.28 -16.25 3.49
C TYR A 81 18.66 -17.21 2.35
N PRO A 82 18.07 -18.43 2.29
CA PRO A 82 18.58 -19.48 1.38
C PRO A 82 18.36 -19.17 -0.11
N THR A 83 17.38 -18.32 -0.47
CA THR A 83 17.01 -18.06 -1.86
C THR A 83 17.07 -16.59 -2.25
N LYS A 84 17.27 -16.33 -3.55
CA LYS A 84 17.22 -15.01 -4.20
C LYS A 84 15.79 -14.63 -4.63
N ASP A 85 14.80 -15.55 -4.50
CA ASP A 85 13.38 -15.27 -4.86
C ASP A 85 12.71 -14.46 -3.76
N VAL A 86 12.99 -13.17 -3.73
CA VAL A 86 12.44 -12.21 -2.79
C VAL A 86 11.78 -11.03 -3.51
N LYS A 87 10.81 -10.44 -2.85
CA LYS A 87 10.12 -9.20 -3.27
C LYS A 87 10.35 -8.15 -2.22
N GLU A 88 10.44 -6.88 -2.63
CA GLU A 88 10.70 -5.77 -1.72
C GLU A 88 9.70 -4.65 -1.91
N ASN A 89 9.20 -4.11 -0.81
CA ASN A 89 8.45 -2.87 -0.74
C ASN A 89 9.18 -1.85 0.15
N ILE A 90 9.22 -0.58 -0.28
CA ILE A 90 9.89 0.51 0.43
C ILE A 90 8.93 1.68 0.61
N ALA A 91 8.79 2.17 1.85
CA ALA A 91 8.11 3.42 2.15
C ALA A 91 9.07 4.41 2.82
N THR A 92 9.00 5.67 2.43
CA THR A 92 9.79 6.75 3.03
C THR A 92 8.89 7.81 3.65
N ASN A 93 9.37 8.47 4.70
CA ASN A 93 8.68 9.57 5.38
C ASN A 93 7.29 9.24 5.93
N ALA A 94 6.98 7.97 6.18
CA ALA A 94 5.81 7.60 6.95
C ALA A 94 6.05 7.91 8.45
N ASN A 95 5.03 8.42 9.12
CA ASN A 95 5.11 8.79 10.54
C ASN A 95 4.88 7.62 11.50
N SER A 96 4.38 6.49 11.01
CA SER A 96 4.20 5.26 11.78
C SER A 96 4.39 4.03 10.90
N GLU A 97 4.51 2.86 11.52
CA GLU A 97 4.57 1.57 10.84
C GLU A 97 3.28 1.29 10.05
N GLU A 98 2.12 1.48 10.66
CA GLU A 98 0.83 1.34 9.98
C GLU A 98 0.69 2.29 8.79
N LYS A 99 1.15 3.54 8.96
CA LYS A 99 1.11 4.53 7.88
C LYS A 99 1.99 4.10 6.70
N SER A 100 3.14 3.47 6.95
CA SER A 100 4.02 2.95 5.88
C SER A 100 3.32 1.87 5.05
N ILE A 101 2.62 0.93 5.69
CA ILE A 101 1.78 -0.07 5.01
C ILE A 101 0.63 0.60 4.25
N SER A 102 -0.09 1.53 4.90
CA SER A 102 -1.25 2.20 4.27
C SER A 102 -0.86 2.99 3.02
N VAL A 103 0.30 3.64 3.00
CA VAL A 103 0.84 4.34 1.82
C VAL A 103 1.14 3.34 0.71
N LEU A 104 1.81 2.23 1.02
CA LEU A 104 2.12 1.17 0.06
C LEU A 104 0.85 0.49 -0.49
N PHE A 105 -0.22 0.40 0.31
CA PHE A 105 -1.52 -0.08 -0.18
C PHE A 105 -2.23 0.90 -1.11
N SER A 106 -1.99 2.20 -1.02
CA SER A 106 -2.49 3.17 -2.00
C SER A 106 -1.77 3.05 -3.34
N ALA A 107 -0.54 2.57 -3.32
CA ALA A 107 0.37 2.35 -4.41
C ALA A 107 0.11 0.98 -5.07
N ILE A 108 -0.51 0.96 -6.25
CA ILE A 108 -1.07 -0.28 -6.81
C ILE A 108 -0.05 -1.40 -7.02
N TYR A 109 1.19 -1.07 -7.43
CA TYR A 109 2.21 -2.09 -7.64
C TYR A 109 2.69 -2.69 -6.31
N HIS A 110 2.92 -1.86 -5.30
CA HIS A 110 3.31 -2.31 -3.95
C HIS A 110 2.20 -3.10 -3.26
N ARG A 111 0.92 -2.70 -3.48
CA ARG A 111 -0.24 -3.46 -3.00
C ARG A 111 -0.23 -4.89 -3.50
N PHE A 112 0.00 -5.12 -4.80
CA PHE A 112 0.04 -6.46 -5.36
C PHE A 112 1.22 -7.30 -4.87
N VAL A 113 2.31 -6.67 -4.43
CA VAL A 113 3.40 -7.38 -3.75
C VAL A 113 2.95 -7.86 -2.37
N PHE A 114 2.29 -7.03 -1.58
CA PHE A 114 1.77 -7.41 -0.26
C PHE A 114 0.60 -8.41 -0.31
N LEU A 115 -0.16 -8.42 -1.39
CA LEU A 115 -1.31 -9.33 -1.58
C LEU A 115 -0.96 -10.55 -2.43
N ASP A 116 0.30 -10.77 -2.80
CA ASP A 116 0.72 -11.92 -3.61
C ASP A 116 0.36 -13.24 -2.92
N PHE A 117 -0.15 -14.18 -3.73
CA PHE A 117 -0.58 -15.52 -3.28
C PHE A 117 0.60 -16.46 -2.97
N ALA A 118 1.80 -16.13 -3.45
CA ALA A 118 2.99 -16.98 -3.35
C ALA A 118 4.06 -16.34 -2.44
N ILE A 119 3.64 -15.80 -1.30
CA ILE A 119 4.49 -15.38 -0.20
C ILE A 119 3.89 -15.83 1.13
N ASP A 120 4.73 -16.26 2.06
CA ASP A 120 4.36 -16.69 3.43
C ASP A 120 5.33 -16.16 4.49
N GLN A 121 6.45 -15.55 4.06
CA GLN A 121 7.45 -14.98 4.95
C GLN A 121 7.65 -13.49 4.68
N ILE A 122 7.99 -12.74 5.74
CA ILE A 122 8.29 -11.31 5.68
C ILE A 122 9.40 -10.94 6.66
N GLY A 123 10.33 -10.08 6.19
CA GLY A 123 11.22 -9.33 7.05
C GLY A 123 10.89 -7.85 7.01
N LYS A 124 11.16 -7.13 8.11
CA LYS A 124 11.06 -5.67 8.14
C LYS A 124 12.35 -5.02 8.63
N GLY A 125 12.66 -3.87 8.05
CA GLY A 125 13.73 -2.99 8.48
C GLY A 125 13.24 -1.56 8.60
N ILE A 126 13.56 -0.90 9.72
CA ILE A 126 13.15 0.48 9.98
C ILE A 126 14.38 1.28 10.36
N ALA A 127 14.57 2.43 9.71
CA ALA A 127 15.58 3.42 10.07
C ALA A 127 14.95 4.81 10.14
N LYS A 128 15.27 5.58 11.17
CA LYS A 128 14.74 6.93 11.41
C LYS A 128 15.83 7.88 11.87
N ASP A 129 15.75 9.11 11.39
CA ASP A 129 16.59 10.24 11.84
C ASP A 129 15.88 11.55 11.50
N ASP A 130 15.30 12.20 12.48
CA ASP A 130 14.55 13.45 12.32
C ASP A 130 15.41 14.64 11.89
N LYS A 131 16.75 14.53 12.04
CA LYS A 131 17.71 15.56 11.61
C LYS A 131 17.98 15.55 10.10
N LYS A 132 17.59 14.47 9.39
CA LYS A 132 17.77 14.37 7.94
C LYS A 132 16.85 15.34 7.19
N PRO A 133 17.35 16.06 6.14
CA PRO A 133 16.57 17.10 5.48
C PRO A 133 15.43 16.56 4.61
N ASN A 134 15.65 15.44 3.91
CA ASN A 134 14.74 14.94 2.87
C ASN A 134 13.98 13.67 3.29
N ILE A 135 14.73 12.65 3.73
CA ILE A 135 14.15 11.37 4.17
C ILE A 135 14.49 11.21 5.66
N LYS A 136 13.44 11.27 6.50
CA LYS A 136 13.54 11.15 7.96
C LYS A 136 13.23 9.75 8.47
N SER A 137 12.50 8.97 7.69
CA SER A 137 12.19 7.58 8.03
C SER A 137 12.14 6.71 6.78
N VAL A 138 12.62 5.49 6.91
CA VAL A 138 12.60 4.47 5.86
C VAL A 138 12.07 3.17 6.46
N TYR A 139 11.15 2.54 5.74
CA TYR A 139 10.57 1.24 6.06
C TYR A 139 10.79 0.33 4.85
N VAL A 140 11.48 -0.78 5.06
CA VAL A 140 11.75 -1.79 4.04
C VAL A 140 11.08 -3.08 4.46
N TYR A 141 10.42 -3.73 3.52
CA TYR A 141 9.74 -5.01 3.69
C TYR A 141 10.21 -5.96 2.59
N ASP A 142 10.94 -7.02 2.98
CA ASP A 142 11.33 -8.11 2.11
C ASP A 142 10.40 -9.30 2.33
N MET A 143 9.82 -9.86 1.27
CA MET A 143 8.92 -11.00 1.33
C MET A 143 9.50 -12.17 0.57
N GLY A 144 9.29 -13.37 1.10
CA GLY A 144 9.77 -14.62 0.53
C GLY A 144 8.75 -15.75 0.61
N LEU A 145 9.17 -16.92 0.13
CA LEU A 145 8.39 -18.14 0.17
C LEU A 145 9.23 -19.24 0.85
N SER A 146 8.75 -19.73 2.01
CA SER A 146 9.45 -20.68 2.85
C SER A 146 9.77 -21.99 2.14
N SER A 147 8.84 -22.50 1.33
CA SER A 147 9.05 -23.73 0.57
C SER A 147 10.15 -23.61 -0.48
N ILE A 148 10.32 -22.44 -1.13
CA ILE A 148 11.46 -22.22 -2.03
C ILE A 148 12.76 -22.11 -1.25
N ALA A 149 12.74 -21.43 -0.10
CA ALA A 149 13.91 -21.38 0.79
C ALA A 149 14.34 -22.78 1.24
N LYS A 150 13.38 -23.69 1.51
CA LYS A 150 13.63 -25.09 1.85
C LYS A 150 14.23 -25.86 0.68
N LEU A 151 13.68 -25.74 -0.54
CA LEU A 151 14.24 -26.38 -1.74
C LEU A 151 15.70 -25.98 -2.00
N CYS A 152 16.10 -24.76 -1.63
CA CYS A 152 17.51 -24.33 -1.71
C CYS A 152 18.43 -24.96 -0.65
N GLN A 153 17.91 -25.80 0.23
CA GLN A 153 18.64 -26.53 1.26
C GLN A 153 18.58 -28.08 1.06
N GLU A 154 17.83 -28.51 0.01
CA GLU A 154 17.67 -29.91 -0.37
C GLU A 154 18.58 -30.22 -1.55
N ASP A 155 19.25 -31.38 -1.54
CA ASP A 155 20.09 -31.83 -2.64
C ASP A 155 19.23 -32.47 -3.75
N PHE A 156 19.48 -32.09 -4.97
CA PHE A 156 18.83 -32.65 -6.16
C PHE A 156 19.89 -33.28 -7.09
N LEU A 157 19.64 -34.50 -7.50
CA LEU A 157 20.43 -35.14 -8.57
C LEU A 157 20.05 -34.47 -9.91
N THR A 158 21.07 -34.14 -10.71
CA THR A 158 20.85 -33.68 -12.07
C THR A 158 20.59 -34.87 -13.00
N LEU A 159 19.40 -34.86 -13.64
CA LEU A 159 18.96 -35.92 -14.54
C LEU A 159 18.83 -35.37 -15.95
N GLU A 160 19.15 -36.19 -16.96
CA GLU A 160 18.92 -35.84 -18.35
C GLU A 160 17.42 -35.66 -18.64
N GLY A 161 17.07 -34.68 -19.48
CA GLY A 161 15.69 -34.37 -19.85
C GLY A 161 14.90 -33.56 -18.81
N VAL A 162 15.48 -33.25 -17.66
CA VAL A 162 14.82 -32.42 -16.62
C VAL A 162 15.26 -30.97 -16.74
N TYR A 163 14.30 -30.03 -16.66
CA TYR A 163 14.56 -28.58 -16.63
C TYR A 163 14.80 -28.13 -15.18
N TYR A 164 15.81 -27.28 -14.99
CA TYR A 164 16.21 -26.78 -13.67
C TYR A 164 16.13 -25.24 -13.60
N MET A 165 15.76 -24.74 -12.41
CA MET A 165 15.91 -23.33 -12.04
C MET A 165 17.36 -23.10 -11.58
N GLN A 166 18.02 -22.13 -12.23
CA GLN A 166 19.41 -21.75 -11.96
C GLN A 166 19.46 -20.38 -11.27
N ASN A 167 20.53 -20.11 -10.54
CA ASN A 167 20.78 -18.83 -9.86
C ASN A 167 19.67 -18.42 -8.89
N LEU A 168 18.85 -19.33 -8.44
CA LEU A 168 17.74 -19.09 -7.52
C LEU A 168 18.19 -19.11 -6.06
N CYS A 169 19.11 -20.00 -5.73
CA CYS A 169 19.60 -20.21 -4.38
C CYS A 169 20.79 -19.31 -4.02
N LYS A 170 21.14 -19.26 -2.74
CA LYS A 170 22.36 -18.59 -2.25
C LYS A 170 23.58 -19.11 -2.96
N ASP A 171 23.72 -20.44 -3.04
CA ASP A 171 24.69 -21.09 -3.92
C ASP A 171 24.14 -21.09 -5.35
N SER A 172 24.87 -20.45 -6.28
CA SER A 172 24.47 -20.36 -7.67
C SER A 172 24.60 -21.67 -8.45
N MET A 173 25.37 -22.62 -7.92
CA MET A 173 25.53 -23.97 -8.50
C MET A 173 24.46 -24.95 -8.04
N HIS A 174 23.59 -24.53 -7.13
CA HIS A 174 22.47 -25.32 -6.68
C HIS A 174 21.29 -25.22 -7.67
N TYR A 175 20.88 -26.35 -8.22
CA TYR A 175 19.85 -26.47 -9.24
C TYR A 175 18.58 -27.09 -8.65
N ILE A 176 17.46 -26.39 -8.75
CA ILE A 176 16.16 -26.92 -8.31
C ILE A 176 15.38 -27.39 -9.57
N PRO A 177 14.83 -28.62 -9.58
CA PRO A 177 13.93 -29.04 -10.65
C PRO A 177 12.78 -28.03 -10.83
N LYS A 178 12.51 -27.61 -12.06
CA LYS A 178 11.48 -26.62 -12.38
C LYS A 178 10.12 -27.04 -11.85
N ASP A 179 9.80 -28.33 -11.89
CA ASP A 179 8.53 -28.85 -11.41
C ASP A 179 8.42 -28.75 -9.89
N ALA A 180 9.52 -29.02 -9.15
CA ALA A 180 9.57 -28.84 -7.69
C ALA A 180 9.37 -27.36 -7.31
N TYR A 181 10.03 -26.44 -8.02
CA TYR A 181 9.83 -25.01 -7.84
C TYR A 181 8.37 -24.58 -8.11
N GLN A 182 7.79 -25.03 -9.24
CA GLN A 182 6.41 -24.70 -9.57
C GLN A 182 5.41 -25.34 -8.60
N LYS A 183 5.66 -26.57 -8.18
CA LYS A 183 4.84 -27.28 -7.17
C LYS A 183 4.85 -26.51 -5.85
N ALA A 184 6.02 -26.11 -5.34
CA ALA A 184 6.13 -25.36 -4.08
C ALA A 184 5.32 -24.04 -4.10
N LYS A 185 5.31 -23.32 -5.22
CA LYS A 185 4.47 -22.13 -5.40
C LYS A 185 2.99 -22.46 -5.50
N ASN A 186 2.63 -23.50 -6.24
CA ASN A 186 1.25 -23.93 -6.41
C ASN A 186 0.64 -24.40 -5.11
N ASP A 187 1.38 -25.15 -4.29
CA ASP A 187 0.92 -25.66 -3.00
C ASP A 187 0.50 -24.49 -2.09
N LEU A 188 1.32 -23.42 -1.98
CA LEU A 188 0.91 -22.24 -1.21
C LEU A 188 -0.25 -21.48 -1.87
N MET A 189 -0.22 -21.28 -3.19
CA MET A 189 -1.32 -20.59 -3.88
C MET A 189 -2.65 -21.34 -3.74
N ALA A 190 -2.64 -22.69 -3.69
CA ALA A 190 -3.83 -23.51 -3.50
C ALA A 190 -4.51 -23.29 -2.14
N THR A 191 -3.76 -22.92 -1.10
CA THR A 191 -4.31 -22.61 0.23
C THR A 191 -4.89 -21.20 0.35
N ASN A 192 -4.63 -20.33 -0.62
CA ASN A 192 -5.09 -18.96 -0.68
C ASN A 192 -6.42 -18.85 -1.46
N PRO A 193 -7.20 -17.77 -1.29
CA PRO A 193 -8.48 -17.58 -1.94
C PRO A 193 -8.35 -17.57 -3.48
N LYS A 194 -9.44 -17.92 -4.16
CA LYS A 194 -9.50 -17.86 -5.63
C LYS A 194 -9.34 -16.44 -6.18
N MET A 195 -9.75 -15.44 -5.40
CA MET A 195 -9.75 -14.04 -5.82
C MET A 195 -9.58 -13.13 -4.60
N VAL A 196 -8.78 -12.09 -4.75
CA VAL A 196 -8.60 -11.00 -3.79
C VAL A 196 -9.22 -9.72 -4.35
N LEU A 197 -10.08 -9.10 -3.53
CA LEU A 197 -10.73 -7.81 -3.80
C LEU A 197 -10.15 -6.78 -2.85
N TYR A 198 -9.73 -5.61 -3.37
CA TYR A 198 -9.30 -4.54 -2.50
C TYR A 198 -9.72 -3.15 -3.06
N PRO A 199 -10.39 -2.25 -2.28
CA PRO A 199 -10.86 -2.49 -0.91
C PRO A 199 -11.71 -3.74 -0.80
N ASN A 200 -11.67 -4.43 0.38
CA ASN A 200 -12.41 -5.66 0.59
C ASN A 200 -13.94 -5.42 0.69
N ILE A 201 -14.70 -6.48 0.80
CA ILE A 201 -16.16 -6.41 0.89
C ILE A 201 -16.56 -5.69 2.18
N ASN A 202 -17.35 -4.60 2.02
CA ASN A 202 -17.82 -3.72 3.10
C ASN A 202 -16.72 -3.01 3.90
N GLN A 203 -15.51 -2.92 3.38
CA GLN A 203 -14.43 -2.17 4.04
C GLN A 203 -14.84 -0.72 4.30
N SER A 204 -14.65 -0.27 5.52
CA SER A 204 -14.82 1.13 5.94
C SER A 204 -13.48 1.87 5.96
N ASN A 205 -13.54 3.19 6.15
CA ASN A 205 -12.37 4.06 6.28
C ASN A 205 -11.37 4.00 5.11
N VAL A 206 -11.85 3.62 3.92
CA VAL A 206 -11.02 3.56 2.71
C VAL A 206 -10.51 4.96 2.34
N PRO A 207 -9.20 5.15 2.08
CA PRO A 207 -8.68 6.43 1.62
C PRO A 207 -9.39 6.91 0.35
N THR A 208 -9.53 8.23 0.19
CA THR A 208 -10.26 8.82 -0.94
C THR A 208 -9.37 9.07 -2.17
N ALA A 209 -8.04 9.07 -1.99
CA ALA A 209 -7.10 9.52 -3.00
C ALA A 209 -5.92 8.57 -3.18
N PHE A 210 -5.38 8.61 -4.38
CA PHE A 210 -4.04 8.19 -4.73
C PHE A 210 -3.24 9.44 -5.15
N PHE A 211 -2.06 9.60 -4.57
CA PHE A 211 -1.10 10.63 -4.93
C PHE A 211 0.04 10.03 -5.72
N GLN A 212 0.58 10.81 -6.66
CA GLN A 212 1.67 10.37 -7.53
C GLN A 212 2.81 9.71 -6.74
N GLU A 213 3.24 8.56 -7.21
CA GLU A 213 4.40 7.80 -6.72
C GLU A 213 5.32 7.39 -7.87
N PHE A 214 6.39 6.68 -7.57
CA PHE A 214 7.27 6.11 -8.56
C PHE A 214 7.40 4.58 -8.35
N PRO A 215 7.16 3.74 -9.43
CA PRO A 215 6.69 4.13 -10.77
C PRO A 215 5.21 4.53 -10.77
N ASN A 216 4.85 5.54 -11.60
CA ASN A 216 3.49 6.10 -11.60
C ASN A 216 2.55 5.35 -12.56
N PRO A 217 1.47 4.69 -12.06
CA PRO A 217 0.46 4.05 -12.91
C PRO A 217 -0.44 5.04 -13.66
N MET A 218 -0.42 6.33 -13.24
CA MET A 218 -1.24 7.42 -13.76
C MET A 218 -0.38 8.58 -14.28
N PRO A 219 0.39 8.41 -15.39
CA PRO A 219 1.21 9.49 -15.92
C PRO A 219 0.41 10.77 -16.15
N GLY A 220 0.96 11.91 -15.70
CA GLY A 220 0.33 13.23 -15.78
C GLY A 220 -0.69 13.54 -14.67
N TYR A 221 -0.94 12.63 -13.73
CA TYR A 221 -1.77 12.86 -12.54
C TYR A 221 -0.89 13.02 -11.30
N LYS A 222 -1.06 14.12 -10.56
CA LYS A 222 -0.53 14.29 -9.21
C LYS A 222 -1.50 13.76 -8.15
N VAL A 223 -2.79 13.78 -8.47
CA VAL A 223 -3.87 13.24 -7.62
C VAL A 223 -4.95 12.57 -8.47
N SER A 224 -5.46 11.44 -7.99
CA SER A 224 -6.61 10.70 -8.53
C SER A 224 -7.39 10.05 -7.38
N GLY A 225 -8.41 9.27 -7.68
CA GLY A 225 -9.11 8.47 -6.66
C GLY A 225 -8.31 7.26 -6.22
N TYR A 226 -8.65 6.74 -5.05
CA TYR A 226 -8.02 5.54 -4.50
C TYR A 226 -8.20 4.33 -5.43
N PRO A 227 -7.14 3.56 -5.74
CA PRO A 227 -7.23 2.42 -6.65
C PRO A 227 -8.07 1.29 -6.07
N ILE A 228 -8.92 0.70 -6.92
CA ILE A 228 -9.67 -0.51 -6.62
C ILE A 228 -9.07 -1.64 -7.44
N SER A 229 -8.75 -2.77 -6.80
CA SER A 229 -8.06 -3.89 -7.47
C SER A 229 -8.79 -5.21 -7.32
N VAL A 230 -8.58 -6.06 -8.31
CA VAL A 230 -8.95 -7.49 -8.32
C VAL A 230 -7.71 -8.26 -8.74
N GLU A 231 -7.36 -9.27 -7.96
CA GLU A 231 -6.33 -10.22 -8.30
C GLU A 231 -6.94 -11.63 -8.31
N LEU A 232 -6.81 -12.33 -9.43
CA LEU A 232 -7.28 -13.69 -9.60
C LEU A 232 -6.12 -14.64 -9.36
N ASN A 233 -6.31 -15.62 -8.49
CA ASN A 233 -5.26 -16.57 -8.15
C ASN A 233 -4.90 -17.44 -9.37
N PRO A 234 -3.67 -17.38 -9.89
CA PRO A 234 -3.28 -18.07 -11.13
C PRO A 234 -3.22 -19.59 -10.98
N TYR A 235 -3.30 -20.12 -9.77
CA TYR A 235 -3.51 -21.55 -9.54
C TYR A 235 -4.88 -22.01 -10.03
N TYR A 236 -5.92 -21.19 -9.79
CA TYR A 236 -7.31 -21.51 -10.13
C TYR A 236 -7.77 -21.00 -11.48
N PHE A 237 -7.15 -19.91 -12.00
CA PHE A 237 -7.64 -19.23 -13.20
C PHE A 237 -6.54 -18.99 -14.22
N LYS A 238 -6.86 -19.30 -15.48
CA LYS A 238 -6.05 -19.03 -16.67
C LYS A 238 -6.90 -18.32 -17.72
N ASP A 239 -6.27 -17.73 -18.73
CA ASP A 239 -6.92 -17.08 -19.88
C ASP A 239 -7.98 -16.06 -19.51
N ILE A 240 -7.62 -15.14 -18.60
CA ILE A 240 -8.55 -14.17 -18.02
C ILE A 240 -8.82 -13.03 -19.00
N LYS A 241 -10.08 -12.84 -19.39
CA LYS A 241 -10.54 -11.74 -20.23
C LYS A 241 -11.58 -10.90 -19.48
N ILE A 242 -11.21 -9.66 -19.07
CA ILE A 242 -12.15 -8.75 -18.42
C ILE A 242 -13.22 -8.31 -19.40
N LYS A 243 -14.50 -8.38 -18.98
CA LYS A 243 -15.64 -7.81 -19.68
C LYS A 243 -16.05 -6.46 -19.10
N LYS A 244 -16.13 -6.35 -17.76
CA LYS A 244 -16.53 -5.12 -17.07
C LYS A 244 -15.76 -4.97 -15.77
N PHE A 245 -15.29 -3.76 -15.48
CA PHE A 245 -14.79 -3.36 -14.16
C PHE A 245 -15.23 -1.93 -13.95
N ARG A 246 -16.24 -1.70 -13.11
CA ARG A 246 -16.96 -0.43 -12.95
C ARG A 246 -17.09 -0.01 -11.51
N LEU A 247 -17.09 1.28 -11.28
CA LEU A 247 -17.34 1.91 -9.98
C LEU A 247 -18.57 2.79 -10.07
N TYR A 248 -19.42 2.72 -9.05
CA TYR A 248 -20.61 3.55 -8.92
C TYR A 248 -20.59 4.27 -7.57
N ASN A 249 -20.98 5.53 -7.55
CA ASN A 249 -21.15 6.28 -6.31
C ASN A 249 -22.49 5.92 -5.62
N GLN A 250 -22.71 6.46 -4.42
CA GLN A 250 -23.91 6.21 -3.62
C GLN A 250 -25.24 6.60 -4.30
N LYS A 251 -25.20 7.51 -5.31
CA LYS A 251 -26.36 7.90 -6.14
C LYS A 251 -26.56 6.98 -7.35
N GLY A 252 -25.83 5.86 -7.44
CA GLY A 252 -25.88 4.93 -8.57
C GLY A 252 -25.22 5.43 -9.85
N ARG A 253 -24.59 6.60 -9.86
CA ARG A 253 -23.93 7.19 -11.04
C ARG A 253 -22.57 6.52 -11.24
N MET A 254 -22.25 6.16 -12.49
CA MET A 254 -20.95 5.58 -12.84
C MET A 254 -19.83 6.62 -12.67
N VAL A 255 -18.78 6.23 -11.94
CA VAL A 255 -17.57 7.02 -11.75
C VAL A 255 -16.61 6.77 -12.92
N ARG A 256 -16.04 7.83 -13.50
CA ARG A 256 -15.03 7.71 -14.55
C ARG A 256 -13.73 7.15 -13.99
N VAL A 257 -13.25 6.05 -14.58
CA VAL A 257 -12.06 5.33 -14.14
C VAL A 257 -11.11 5.04 -15.30
N LYS A 258 -9.82 4.90 -15.00
CA LYS A 258 -8.85 4.25 -15.90
C LYS A 258 -8.75 2.78 -15.50
N LEU A 259 -8.99 1.87 -16.45
CA LEU A 259 -8.71 0.45 -16.26
C LEU A 259 -7.23 0.18 -16.54
N LEU A 260 -6.55 -0.47 -15.58
CA LEU A 260 -5.19 -0.96 -15.70
C LEU A 260 -5.18 -2.49 -15.72
N ARG A 261 -4.41 -3.05 -16.62
CA ARG A 261 -4.15 -4.48 -16.81
C ARG A 261 -2.77 -4.63 -17.47
N SER A 262 -2.20 -5.82 -17.48
CA SER A 262 -0.84 -6.07 -17.98
C SER A 262 -0.55 -5.47 -19.38
N VAL A 263 -1.54 -5.53 -20.29
CA VAL A 263 -1.39 -5.07 -21.67
C VAL A 263 -1.39 -3.55 -21.85
N ASN A 264 -1.87 -2.77 -20.86
CA ASN A 264 -1.93 -1.30 -20.94
C ASN A 264 -1.31 -0.60 -19.74
N ASP A 265 -0.61 -1.33 -18.89
CA ASP A 265 0.15 -0.76 -17.78
C ASP A 265 1.37 0.02 -18.34
N PRO A 266 1.48 1.33 -18.06
CA PRO A 266 2.56 2.16 -18.57
C PRO A 266 3.95 1.73 -18.06
N ASN A 267 4.00 1.02 -16.94
CA ASN A 267 5.24 0.57 -16.32
C ASN A 267 5.51 -0.93 -16.50
N LYS A 268 4.63 -1.67 -17.18
CA LYS A 268 4.74 -3.12 -17.45
C LYS A 268 4.99 -3.95 -16.18
N ARG A 269 4.36 -3.57 -15.05
CA ARG A 269 4.51 -4.23 -13.74
C ARG A 269 3.38 -5.20 -13.42
N LEU A 270 2.19 -4.97 -13.99
CA LEU A 270 1.03 -5.82 -13.74
C LEU A 270 1.15 -7.17 -14.44
N LYS A 271 0.79 -8.21 -13.72
CA LYS A 271 0.70 -9.58 -14.25
C LYS A 271 -0.67 -9.82 -14.93
N PRO A 272 -0.81 -10.81 -15.81
CA PRO A 272 -2.07 -11.08 -16.53
C PRO A 272 -3.30 -11.33 -15.67
N TYR A 273 -3.12 -11.66 -14.40
CA TYR A 273 -4.17 -11.92 -13.44
C TYR A 273 -4.43 -10.77 -12.44
N GLN A 274 -3.74 -9.62 -12.64
CA GLN A 274 -3.84 -8.41 -11.82
C GLN A 274 -4.55 -7.30 -12.58
N PHE A 275 -5.58 -6.73 -11.96
CA PHE A 275 -6.45 -5.73 -12.54
C PHE A 275 -6.72 -4.61 -11.55
N ALA A 276 -6.73 -3.36 -12.02
CA ALA A 276 -7.13 -2.23 -11.20
C ALA A 276 -7.96 -1.23 -11.99
N ILE A 277 -8.89 -0.57 -11.31
CA ILE A 277 -9.48 0.68 -11.78
C ILE A 277 -9.06 1.82 -10.87
N ILE A 278 -8.64 2.93 -11.48
CA ILE A 278 -8.25 4.14 -10.76
C ILE A 278 -9.23 5.25 -11.15
N PRO A 279 -10.03 5.77 -10.21
CA PRO A 279 -10.92 6.89 -10.47
C PRO A 279 -10.14 8.11 -10.95
N LEU A 280 -10.60 8.77 -12.02
CA LEU A 280 -9.90 9.93 -12.59
C LEU A 280 -9.93 11.16 -11.68
N GLN A 281 -10.89 11.19 -10.76
CA GLN A 281 -11.03 12.21 -9.72
C GLN A 281 -10.97 11.54 -8.36
N ARG A 282 -10.53 12.28 -7.35
CA ARG A 282 -10.55 11.86 -5.97
C ARG A 282 -11.97 11.49 -5.55
N LEU A 283 -12.11 10.42 -4.74
CA LEU A 283 -13.39 10.01 -4.17
C LEU A 283 -13.86 11.02 -3.11
N ASP A 284 -15.17 11.10 -2.90
CA ASP A 284 -15.73 11.89 -1.82
C ASP A 284 -15.52 11.17 -0.47
N TYR A 285 -15.42 11.94 0.62
CA TYR A 285 -15.37 11.43 1.98
C TYR A 285 -16.74 10.95 2.45
N ASP A 286 -16.79 10.06 3.46
CA ASP A 286 -18.01 9.51 4.07
C ASP A 286 -19.04 9.04 3.03
N SER A 287 -18.55 8.32 2.01
CA SER A 287 -19.36 7.96 0.84
C SER A 287 -19.26 6.48 0.53
N LYS A 288 -20.41 5.84 0.27
CA LYS A 288 -20.50 4.43 -0.12
C LYS A 288 -20.33 4.30 -1.63
N TYR A 289 -19.48 3.38 -2.04
CA TYR A 289 -19.23 3.03 -3.44
C TYR A 289 -19.58 1.58 -3.70
N LYS A 290 -20.13 1.30 -4.90
CA LYS A 290 -20.40 -0.02 -5.41
C LYS A 290 -19.42 -0.35 -6.53
N VAL A 291 -18.79 -1.52 -6.44
CA VAL A 291 -17.90 -2.04 -7.47
C VAL A 291 -18.57 -3.20 -8.16
N TYR A 292 -18.42 -3.30 -9.49
CA TYR A 292 -18.87 -4.41 -10.30
C TYR A 292 -17.72 -4.90 -11.17
N PHE A 293 -17.41 -6.20 -11.06
CA PHE A 293 -16.38 -6.89 -11.84
C PHE A 293 -16.99 -8.07 -12.59
N GLU A 294 -16.62 -8.23 -13.86
CA GLU A 294 -17.03 -9.35 -14.71
C GLU A 294 -15.88 -9.75 -15.62
N ALA A 295 -15.52 -11.02 -15.62
CA ALA A 295 -14.48 -11.59 -16.47
C ALA A 295 -14.88 -12.97 -16.99
N TYR A 296 -14.28 -13.39 -18.09
CA TYR A 296 -14.29 -14.76 -18.58
C TYR A 296 -12.95 -15.42 -18.29
N THR A 297 -12.99 -16.68 -17.94
CA THR A 297 -11.85 -17.56 -17.75
C THR A 297 -12.11 -18.88 -18.46
N TYR A 298 -11.11 -19.76 -18.56
CA TYR A 298 -11.31 -21.11 -19.10
C TYR A 298 -12.35 -21.93 -18.32
N LYS A 299 -12.62 -21.61 -17.06
CA LYS A 299 -13.67 -22.25 -16.21
C LYS A 299 -15.03 -21.57 -16.34
N GLY A 300 -15.19 -20.61 -17.25
CA GLY A 300 -16.44 -19.89 -17.43
C GLY A 300 -16.40 -18.44 -16.89
N LYS A 301 -17.58 -17.91 -16.65
CA LYS A 301 -17.82 -16.52 -16.30
C LYS A 301 -17.72 -16.28 -14.79
N ILE A 302 -16.98 -15.25 -14.42
CA ILE A 302 -16.91 -14.75 -13.05
C ILE A 302 -17.65 -13.41 -12.98
N LYS A 303 -18.53 -13.25 -11.99
CA LYS A 303 -19.17 -11.98 -11.64
C LYS A 303 -18.99 -11.74 -10.16
N GLN A 304 -18.61 -10.50 -9.81
CA GLN A 304 -18.47 -10.05 -8.44
C GLN A 304 -19.01 -8.63 -8.28
N GLN A 305 -19.77 -8.40 -7.21
CA GLN A 305 -20.24 -7.10 -6.80
C GLN A 305 -19.99 -6.92 -5.32
N TRP A 306 -19.41 -5.76 -4.94
CA TRP A 306 -19.17 -5.43 -3.54
C TRP A 306 -19.24 -3.95 -3.29
N TYR A 307 -19.20 -3.57 -2.03
CA TYR A 307 -19.28 -2.20 -1.56
C TYR A 307 -18.10 -1.89 -0.65
N PHE A 308 -17.73 -0.61 -0.58
CA PHE A 308 -16.84 -0.06 0.43
C PHE A 308 -17.28 1.35 0.78
N THR A 309 -16.83 1.86 1.95
CA THR A 309 -17.11 3.23 2.40
C THR A 309 -15.81 3.98 2.63
N THR A 310 -15.73 5.18 2.11
CA THR A 310 -14.55 6.04 2.26
C THR A 310 -14.49 6.64 3.67
N LYS A 311 -13.30 7.14 4.00
CA LYS A 311 -12.98 7.70 5.31
C LYS A 311 -14.00 8.76 5.73
N LYS A 312 -14.46 8.63 6.98
CA LYS A 312 -15.22 9.62 7.75
C LYS A 312 -14.30 10.29 8.78
N PHE A 313 -14.59 11.53 9.12
CA PHE A 313 -13.92 12.25 10.19
C PHE A 313 -14.89 12.48 11.35
N ASP A 314 -14.38 12.43 12.57
CA ASP A 314 -15.17 12.77 13.76
C ASP A 314 -15.37 14.29 13.87
N ASN A 315 -14.37 15.07 13.42
CA ASN A 315 -14.45 16.52 13.33
C ASN A 315 -15.24 16.97 12.09
N PRO A 316 -15.93 18.11 12.16
CA PRO A 316 -16.67 18.65 11.02
C PRO A 316 -15.81 18.82 9.77
N LEU A 317 -16.26 18.25 8.66
CA LEU A 317 -15.61 18.33 7.35
C LEU A 317 -16.21 19.46 6.51
N TYR A 318 -15.39 20.43 6.13
CA TYR A 318 -15.74 21.49 5.21
C TYR A 318 -15.08 21.26 3.85
N VAL A 319 -15.89 21.19 2.80
CA VAL A 319 -15.40 21.00 1.42
C VAL A 319 -15.21 22.37 0.76
N ILE A 320 -13.98 22.69 0.39
CA ILE A 320 -13.58 23.94 -0.24
C ILE A 320 -13.52 23.73 -1.75
N THR A 321 -14.41 24.38 -2.49
CA THR A 321 -14.54 24.27 -3.94
C THR A 321 -14.17 25.56 -4.68
N GLN A 322 -14.21 26.71 -3.99
CA GLN A 322 -13.94 28.03 -4.53
C GLN A 322 -12.54 28.53 -4.21
N ASP A 323 -12.02 29.49 -4.97
CA ASP A 323 -10.72 30.12 -4.71
C ASP A 323 -10.77 31.07 -3.51
N TYR A 324 -11.91 31.68 -3.27
CA TYR A 324 -12.21 32.43 -2.05
C TYR A 324 -13.48 31.86 -1.42
N GLN A 325 -13.38 31.39 -0.18
CA GLN A 325 -14.52 30.82 0.54
C GLN A 325 -14.49 31.23 2.00
N THR A 326 -15.62 31.79 2.47
CA THR A 326 -15.87 32.01 3.90
C THR A 326 -16.65 30.81 4.44
N ILE A 327 -16.25 30.34 5.61
CA ILE A 327 -16.98 29.31 6.37
C ILE A 327 -17.27 29.86 7.78
N HIS A 328 -18.44 29.53 8.30
CA HIS A 328 -18.83 29.87 9.66
C HIS A 328 -18.68 28.62 10.55
N VAL A 329 -18.04 28.80 11.71
CA VAL A 329 -17.76 27.71 12.63
C VAL A 329 -18.22 28.10 14.03
N ASN A 330 -19.35 27.57 14.44
CA ASN A 330 -19.89 27.77 15.77
C ASN A 330 -19.21 26.80 16.76
N LYS A 331 -18.48 27.34 17.74
CA LYS A 331 -17.96 26.64 18.91
C LYS A 331 -16.93 25.50 18.68
N ASN A 332 -16.73 24.97 17.49
CA ASN A 332 -15.77 23.92 17.24
C ASN A 332 -14.37 24.49 17.04
N LYS A 333 -13.44 24.08 17.91
CA LYS A 333 -12.03 24.45 17.82
C LYS A 333 -11.23 23.56 16.84
N HIS A 334 -11.82 22.46 16.38
CA HIS A 334 -11.16 21.45 15.54
C HIS A 334 -12.05 21.13 14.34
N ILE A 335 -11.54 21.33 13.12
CA ILE A 335 -12.25 21.07 11.87
C ILE A 335 -11.32 20.44 10.85
N VAL A 336 -11.91 19.82 9.85
CA VAL A 336 -11.20 19.30 8.67
C VAL A 336 -11.57 20.11 7.44
N LEU A 337 -10.58 20.61 6.72
CA LEU A 337 -10.76 21.30 5.45
C LEU A 337 -10.32 20.39 4.31
N TYR A 338 -11.26 20.02 3.44
CA TYR A 338 -10.95 19.32 2.19
C TYR A 338 -10.97 20.29 1.02
N LEU A 339 -9.81 20.65 0.50
CA LEU A 339 -9.65 21.49 -0.68
C LEU A 339 -9.81 20.61 -1.92
N LYS A 340 -11.03 20.54 -2.44
CA LYS A 340 -11.39 19.66 -3.57
C LYS A 340 -10.54 20.00 -4.80
N PRO A 341 -9.78 19.05 -5.36
CA PRO A 341 -8.95 19.29 -6.54
C PRO A 341 -9.78 19.77 -7.74
N LYS A 342 -9.37 20.86 -8.37
CA LYS A 342 -9.98 21.37 -9.60
C LYS A 342 -9.59 20.58 -10.85
N ASN A 343 -8.40 19.98 -10.81
CA ASN A 343 -7.85 19.15 -11.87
C ASN A 343 -6.84 18.13 -11.32
N ARG A 344 -6.36 17.27 -12.20
CA ARG A 344 -5.42 16.16 -11.88
C ARG A 344 -4.04 16.57 -11.35
N LYS A 345 -3.69 17.87 -11.40
CA LYS A 345 -2.40 18.41 -10.90
C LYS A 345 -2.57 19.25 -9.63
N ASP A 346 -3.81 19.48 -9.18
CA ASP A 346 -4.13 20.37 -8.07
C ASP A 346 -3.89 19.68 -6.72
N ILE A 347 -2.71 19.87 -6.17
CA ILE A 347 -2.31 19.47 -4.82
C ILE A 347 -1.77 20.69 -4.06
N LEU A 348 -1.88 20.65 -2.74
CA LEU A 348 -1.35 21.68 -1.85
C LEU A 348 0.18 21.59 -1.78
N ASN A 349 0.87 22.67 -2.16
CA ASN A 349 2.32 22.76 -2.08
C ASN A 349 2.78 23.59 -0.88
N LYS A 350 2.18 24.77 -0.68
CA LYS A 350 2.49 25.69 0.43
C LYS A 350 1.19 26.19 1.03
N ILE A 351 1.14 26.28 2.35
CA ILE A 351 0.06 26.91 3.10
C ILE A 351 0.65 27.96 4.03
N SER A 352 -0.08 29.05 4.21
CA SER A 352 0.12 30.00 5.29
C SER A 352 -1.20 30.20 6.05
N PHE A 353 -1.11 30.47 7.34
CA PHE A 353 -2.30 30.58 8.18
C PHE A 353 -2.05 31.54 9.35
N THR A 354 -3.14 32.12 9.84
CA THR A 354 -3.16 32.95 11.05
C THR A 354 -4.17 32.39 12.03
N ASN A 355 -3.90 32.55 13.34
CA ASN A 355 -4.81 32.20 14.42
C ASN A 355 -5.24 30.71 14.50
N ALA A 356 -4.45 29.80 13.91
CA ALA A 356 -4.73 28.37 13.94
C ALA A 356 -3.44 27.55 14.01
N LYS A 357 -3.57 26.26 14.39
CA LYS A 357 -2.57 25.22 14.12
C LYS A 357 -3.09 24.36 12.98
N VAL A 358 -2.26 24.10 11.98
CA VAL A 358 -2.67 23.36 10.77
C VAL A 358 -1.73 22.20 10.54
N LYS A 359 -2.30 21.00 10.31
CA LYS A 359 -1.57 19.78 9.94
C LYS A 359 -2.11 19.22 8.63
N TYR A 360 -1.24 18.67 7.79
CA TYR A 360 -1.67 17.92 6.61
C TYR A 360 -2.19 16.53 7.02
N ILE A 361 -3.42 16.21 6.63
CA ILE A 361 -3.93 14.84 6.61
C ILE A 361 -3.44 14.14 5.34
N ASP A 362 -3.55 14.86 4.21
CA ASP A 362 -2.99 14.49 2.91
C ASP A 362 -2.76 15.73 2.05
N ALA A 363 -2.28 15.56 0.80
CA ALA A 363 -1.94 16.69 -0.08
C ALA A 363 -3.14 17.56 -0.54
N ASN A 364 -4.36 17.31 -0.04
CA ASN A 364 -5.55 18.15 -0.30
C ASN A 364 -6.43 18.34 0.94
N THR A 365 -6.03 17.79 2.09
CA THR A 365 -6.86 17.81 3.30
C THR A 365 -6.05 18.26 4.50
N LEU A 366 -6.58 19.21 5.22
CA LEU A 366 -5.97 19.83 6.38
C LEU A 366 -6.80 19.55 7.64
N ASP A 367 -6.12 19.24 8.73
CA ASP A 367 -6.64 19.26 10.08
C ASP A 367 -6.32 20.62 10.70
N VAL A 368 -7.33 21.35 11.12
CA VAL A 368 -7.21 22.74 11.57
C VAL A 368 -7.71 22.87 13.00
N TYR A 369 -6.83 23.23 13.90
CA TYR A 369 -7.18 23.63 15.27
C TYR A 369 -7.26 25.15 15.35
N ILE A 370 -8.47 25.68 15.61
CA ILE A 370 -8.76 27.12 15.69
C ILE A 370 -8.31 27.62 17.06
N GLN A 371 -7.36 28.55 17.09
CA GLN A 371 -6.89 29.18 18.32
C GLN A 371 -7.68 30.46 18.64
N LYS A 372 -7.94 31.27 17.60
CA LYS A 372 -8.70 32.53 17.70
C LYS A 372 -9.41 32.80 16.36
N LEU A 373 -10.60 33.32 16.38
CA LEU A 373 -11.31 33.79 15.19
C LEU A 373 -11.09 35.30 14.96
N PRO A 374 -11.06 35.79 13.71
CA PRO A 374 -11.13 34.99 12.48
C PRO A 374 -9.82 34.27 12.17
N VAL A 375 -9.90 33.10 11.47
CA VAL A 375 -8.77 32.39 10.91
C VAL A 375 -8.69 32.68 9.41
N THR A 376 -7.49 32.90 8.91
CA THR A 376 -7.23 32.95 7.46
C THR A 376 -6.26 31.86 7.07
N ILE A 377 -6.61 31.05 6.07
CA ILE A 377 -5.73 30.05 5.46
C ILE A 377 -5.55 30.37 3.99
N LYS A 378 -4.31 30.53 3.55
CA LYS A 378 -3.95 30.67 2.13
C LYS A 378 -3.27 29.39 1.67
N ALA A 379 -3.79 28.77 0.62
CA ALA A 379 -3.32 27.48 0.13
C ALA A 379 -3.27 27.51 -1.41
N THR A 380 -2.07 27.57 -1.96
CA THR A 380 -1.85 27.71 -3.41
C THR A 380 -2.57 28.96 -3.96
N ARG A 381 -3.68 28.79 -4.65
CA ARG A 381 -4.53 29.89 -5.20
C ARG A 381 -5.80 30.14 -4.38
N ARG A 382 -5.99 29.42 -3.26
CA ARG A 382 -7.20 29.52 -2.44
C ARG A 382 -6.98 30.33 -1.20
N LYS A 383 -7.99 31.13 -0.82
CA LYS A 383 -8.06 31.84 0.46
C LYS A 383 -9.34 31.44 1.18
N ILE A 384 -9.18 30.83 2.34
CA ILE A 384 -10.27 30.40 3.21
C ILE A 384 -10.30 31.33 4.42
N VAL A 385 -11.46 31.91 4.72
CA VAL A 385 -11.69 32.70 5.92
C VAL A 385 -12.68 31.98 6.81
N ILE A 386 -12.32 31.76 8.07
CA ILE A 386 -13.18 31.11 9.06
C ILE A 386 -13.62 32.20 10.05
N LYS A 387 -14.92 32.36 10.20
CA LYS A 387 -15.56 33.35 11.06
C LYS A 387 -16.48 32.67 12.09
N PRO A 388 -16.89 33.39 13.17
CA PRO A 388 -17.95 32.95 14.05
C PRO A 388 -19.24 32.66 13.33
#